data_ce9fbb8abd122c8a17edfe8a6d5f6fdc
#
_entry.id   ce9fbb8abd122c8a17edfe8a6d5f6fdc
#
_cell.length_a   1.000
_cell.length_b   1.000
_cell.length_c   1.000
_cell.angle_alpha   90.00
_cell.angle_beta   90.00
_cell.angle_gamma   90.00
#
_symmetry.space_group_name_H-M   'P 1'
#
loop_
_entity.id
_entity.type
_entity.pdbx_description
1 polymer ?
#
loop_
_entity_poly.entity_id
_entity_poly.type
_entity_poly.pdbx_seq_one_letter_code
_entity_poly.pdbx_strand_id
1 'polypeptide(L)'
;MEKEKLVALLNKDLADEHAATLRYLVHGWLEGEDTPLGASLLSRAREEMWHMHWLGMIIGQLGGEPNLTPAGYPYDPTSRTTIFKSYVEYEEKLIPHYNAEADAVENPHIKRVLQREAWESAIHARKFQRIGGKLSAEQAAGLPGGERELPQDFLDRLQKEVASKNREMLQHVRNAWVFQKDALIAWQLMDQAMGKMKQLAHFAEDVAENGITPTFEPGGIEKITALETALVKAREDVSAARQRHLELREDQESQKHAGLVTNLDLTLQQEDYESAELGDLAKAKS
;
A
#
# COMPACT_ATOMS: atom_id res chain seq x y z
N MET A 1 -3.61 -29.06 8.15
CA MET A 1 -4.46 -27.99 8.78
C MET A 1 -5.76 -27.86 7.99
N GLU A 2 -6.91 -27.67 8.66
CA GLU A 2 -8.20 -27.40 7.98
C GLU A 2 -8.15 -26.09 7.21
N LYS A 3 -8.84 -26.04 6.06
CA LYS A 3 -8.80 -24.91 5.11
C LYS A 3 -9.20 -23.58 5.75
N GLU A 4 -10.26 -23.56 6.53
CA GLU A 4 -10.79 -22.37 7.20
C GLU A 4 -9.78 -21.79 8.21
N LYS A 5 -9.11 -22.68 8.94
CA LYS A 5 -8.05 -22.29 9.88
C LYS A 5 -6.83 -21.73 9.14
N LEU A 6 -6.47 -22.33 8.01
CA LEU A 6 -5.38 -21.84 7.18
C LEU A 6 -5.69 -20.46 6.60
N VAL A 7 -6.90 -20.23 6.06
CA VAL A 7 -7.32 -18.92 5.57
C VAL A 7 -7.32 -17.87 6.67
N ALA A 8 -7.75 -18.23 7.89
CA ALA A 8 -7.74 -17.30 9.02
C ALA A 8 -6.31 -16.92 9.45
N LEU A 9 -5.38 -17.88 9.45
CA LEU A 9 -3.96 -17.68 9.71
C LEU A 9 -3.36 -16.72 8.69
N LEU A 10 -3.45 -17.04 7.39
CA LEU A 10 -2.89 -16.22 6.31
C LEU A 10 -3.51 -14.81 6.25
N ASN A 11 -4.77 -14.63 6.66
CA ASN A 11 -5.39 -13.31 6.76
C ASN A 11 -4.83 -12.47 7.92
N LYS A 12 -4.36 -13.11 8.99
CA LYS A 12 -3.68 -12.41 10.08
C LYS A 12 -2.31 -11.92 9.60
N ASP A 13 -1.56 -12.78 8.91
CA ASP A 13 -0.28 -12.40 8.33
C ASP A 13 -0.43 -11.30 7.27
N LEU A 14 -1.43 -11.41 6.39
CA LEU A 14 -1.76 -10.35 5.43
C LEU A 14 -2.03 -9.00 6.11
N ALA A 15 -2.70 -8.99 7.27
CA ALA A 15 -2.96 -7.75 8.01
C ALA A 15 -1.67 -7.19 8.66
N ASP A 16 -0.76 -8.05 9.13
CA ASP A 16 0.54 -7.67 9.69
C ASP A 16 1.44 -7.07 8.59
N GLU A 17 1.54 -7.71 7.41
CA GLU A 17 2.30 -7.21 6.25
C GLU A 17 1.73 -5.89 5.69
N HIS A 18 0.40 -5.76 5.68
CA HIS A 18 -0.25 -4.51 5.29
C HIS A 18 0.12 -3.36 6.25
N ALA A 19 0.14 -3.63 7.56
CA ALA A 19 0.53 -2.64 8.55
C ALA A 19 2.00 -2.22 8.40
N ALA A 20 2.90 -3.16 8.14
CA ALA A 20 4.31 -2.89 7.84
C ALA A 20 4.47 -2.06 6.56
N THR A 21 3.78 -2.45 5.48
CA THR A 21 3.74 -1.70 4.21
C THR A 21 3.39 -0.24 4.44
N LEU A 22 2.24 0.03 5.07
CA LEU A 22 1.77 1.40 5.32
C LEU A 22 2.75 2.18 6.22
N ARG A 23 3.33 1.53 7.23
CA ARG A 23 4.28 2.16 8.14
C ARG A 23 5.54 2.61 7.41
N TYR A 24 6.12 1.76 6.56
CA TYR A 24 7.35 2.08 5.83
C TYR A 24 7.09 3.07 4.69
N LEU A 25 5.93 3.04 4.03
CA LEU A 25 5.52 4.06 3.05
C LEU A 25 5.44 5.44 3.69
N VAL A 26 4.66 5.59 4.77
CA VAL A 26 4.48 6.87 5.46
C VAL A 26 5.82 7.44 5.92
N HIS A 27 6.66 6.63 6.55
CA HIS A 27 7.96 7.09 7.02
C HIS A 27 8.88 7.44 5.83
N GLY A 28 8.84 6.64 4.76
CA GLY A 28 9.62 6.90 3.55
C GLY A 28 9.28 8.23 2.89
N TRP A 29 8.01 8.55 2.76
CA TRP A 29 7.58 9.85 2.22
C TRP A 29 7.93 11.02 3.14
N LEU A 30 7.77 10.88 4.45
CA LEU A 30 8.18 11.92 5.41
C LEU A 30 9.70 12.18 5.40
N GLU A 31 10.53 11.20 5.08
CA GLU A 31 11.98 11.37 4.91
C GLU A 31 12.37 11.92 3.53
N GLY A 32 11.44 11.91 2.56
CA GLY A 32 11.64 12.28 1.17
C GLY A 32 12.20 11.13 0.33
N GLU A 33 11.55 10.84 -0.79
CA GLU A 33 11.92 9.70 -1.67
C GLU A 33 13.33 9.82 -2.27
N ASP A 34 13.79 11.04 -2.51
CA ASP A 34 15.12 11.36 -3.04
C ASP A 34 16.25 11.21 -2.00
N THR A 35 15.91 11.03 -0.72
CA THR A 35 16.90 10.80 0.31
C THR A 35 17.30 9.32 0.39
N PRO A 36 18.56 8.99 0.77
CA PRO A 36 18.95 7.59 0.96
C PRO A 36 18.09 6.86 2.01
N LEU A 37 17.59 7.59 3.00
CA LEU A 37 16.76 7.05 4.07
C LEU A 37 15.34 6.76 3.57
N GLY A 38 14.69 7.72 2.95
CA GLY A 38 13.37 7.55 2.35
C GLY A 38 13.36 6.45 1.29
N ALA A 39 14.30 6.48 0.33
CA ALA A 39 14.45 5.44 -0.69
C ALA A 39 14.61 4.03 -0.09
N SER A 40 15.36 3.91 1.04
CA SER A 40 15.52 2.63 1.72
C SER A 40 14.23 2.13 2.36
N LEU A 41 13.44 3.01 2.98
CA LEU A 41 12.14 2.68 3.58
C LEU A 41 11.11 2.29 2.52
N LEU A 42 11.02 3.07 1.43
CA LEU A 42 10.13 2.76 0.29
C LEU A 42 10.50 1.42 -0.38
N SER A 43 11.80 1.09 -0.41
CA SER A 43 12.25 -0.23 -0.89
C SER A 43 11.75 -1.37 0.01
N ARG A 44 11.72 -1.17 1.35
CA ARG A 44 11.16 -2.19 2.26
C ARG A 44 9.64 -2.29 2.09
N ALA A 45 8.94 -1.17 2.04
CA ALA A 45 7.51 -1.19 1.76
C ALA A 45 7.15 -2.00 0.51
N ARG A 46 7.95 -1.91 -0.57
CA ARG A 46 7.75 -2.72 -1.79
C ARG A 46 7.96 -4.22 -1.55
N GLU A 47 8.87 -4.60 -0.67
CA GLU A 47 9.06 -6.01 -0.29
C GLU A 47 7.84 -6.53 0.49
N GLU A 48 7.31 -5.76 1.46
CA GLU A 48 6.08 -6.13 2.17
C GLU A 48 4.84 -6.21 1.25
N MET A 49 4.76 -5.37 0.21
CA MET A 49 3.72 -5.50 -0.81
C MET A 49 3.78 -6.84 -1.57
N TRP A 50 4.98 -7.40 -1.77
CA TRP A 50 5.13 -8.75 -2.35
C TRP A 50 4.66 -9.82 -1.38
N HIS A 51 4.92 -9.69 -0.06
CA HIS A 51 4.39 -10.58 0.96
C HIS A 51 2.86 -10.55 0.95
N MET A 52 2.25 -9.37 1.00
CA MET A 52 0.81 -9.20 0.85
C MET A 52 0.28 -9.88 -0.42
N HIS A 53 0.98 -9.72 -1.56
CA HIS A 53 0.56 -10.31 -2.83
C HIS A 53 0.55 -11.85 -2.76
N TRP A 54 1.60 -12.48 -2.23
CA TRP A 54 1.65 -13.94 -2.12
C TRP A 54 0.59 -14.49 -1.19
N LEU A 55 0.41 -13.89 -0.03
CA LEU A 55 -0.63 -14.26 0.94
C LEU A 55 -2.04 -14.12 0.35
N GLY A 56 -2.32 -12.97 -0.26
CA GLY A 56 -3.62 -12.69 -0.89
C GLY A 56 -3.95 -13.64 -2.04
N MET A 57 -2.96 -13.96 -2.89
CA MET A 57 -3.10 -14.95 -3.96
C MET A 57 -3.42 -16.34 -3.39
N ILE A 58 -2.75 -16.78 -2.34
CA ILE A 58 -3.00 -18.08 -1.70
C ILE A 58 -4.39 -18.10 -1.08
N ILE A 59 -4.79 -17.05 -0.36
CA ILE A 59 -6.13 -16.93 0.22
C ILE A 59 -7.21 -17.06 -0.87
N GLY A 60 -7.05 -16.34 -1.97
CA GLY A 60 -7.97 -16.43 -3.11
C GLY A 60 -7.98 -17.81 -3.78
N GLN A 61 -6.81 -18.49 -3.93
CA GLN A 61 -6.72 -19.88 -4.43
C GLN A 61 -7.46 -20.87 -3.54
N LEU A 62 -7.41 -20.65 -2.24
CA LEU A 62 -8.17 -21.41 -1.26
C LEU A 62 -9.66 -21.07 -1.28
N GLY A 63 -10.10 -20.08 -2.07
CA GLY A 63 -11.48 -19.59 -2.11
C GLY A 63 -11.87 -18.85 -0.82
N GLY A 64 -10.87 -18.31 -0.12
CA GLY A 64 -11.06 -17.42 1.02
C GLY A 64 -11.27 -15.97 0.59
N GLU A 65 -11.71 -15.14 1.52
CA GLU A 65 -11.81 -13.69 1.34
C GLU A 65 -10.59 -13.02 1.95
N PRO A 66 -9.77 -12.25 1.19
CA PRO A 66 -8.64 -11.51 1.74
C PRO A 66 -9.09 -10.38 2.67
N ASN A 67 -8.51 -10.31 3.87
CA ASN A 67 -8.75 -9.21 4.81
C ASN A 67 -7.70 -8.11 4.60
N LEU A 68 -8.10 -7.02 3.98
CA LEU A 68 -7.25 -5.86 3.70
C LEU A 68 -7.32 -4.76 4.79
N THR A 69 -7.81 -5.09 5.98
CA THR A 69 -7.70 -4.21 7.14
C THR A 69 -6.31 -4.39 7.77
N PRO A 70 -5.48 -3.35 7.84
CA PRO A 70 -4.15 -3.48 8.43
C PRO A 70 -4.23 -3.77 9.92
N ALA A 71 -3.31 -4.56 10.45
CA ALA A 71 -3.11 -4.75 11.87
C ALA A 71 -2.55 -3.48 12.55
N GLY A 72 -2.49 -3.47 13.87
CA GLY A 72 -1.79 -2.41 14.59
C GLY A 72 -0.26 -2.59 14.45
N TYR A 73 0.43 -1.54 14.04
CA TYR A 73 1.89 -1.51 14.00
C TYR A 73 2.43 -0.71 15.20
N PRO A 74 2.92 -1.37 16.26
CA PRO A 74 3.46 -0.68 17.43
C PRO A 74 4.81 -0.04 17.08
N TYR A 75 4.94 1.26 17.31
CA TYR A 75 6.21 1.98 17.18
C TYR A 75 6.25 3.17 18.12
N ASP A 76 7.47 3.59 18.50
CA ASP A 76 7.71 4.77 19.31
C ASP A 76 8.11 5.96 18.41
N PRO A 77 7.24 6.97 18.23
CA PRO A 77 7.48 8.11 17.35
C PRO A 77 8.36 9.21 17.98
N THR A 78 8.99 8.97 19.13
CA THR A 78 9.72 10.01 19.89
C THR A 78 10.94 10.55 19.13
N SER A 79 11.62 9.71 18.36
CA SER A 79 12.81 10.05 17.59
C SER A 79 13.04 9.02 16.48
N ARG A 80 13.88 9.33 15.48
CA ARG A 80 14.28 8.33 14.48
C ARG A 80 14.93 7.10 15.13
N THR A 81 15.70 7.28 16.20
CA THR A 81 16.30 6.15 16.93
C THR A 81 15.24 5.20 17.48
N THR A 82 14.22 5.73 18.15
CA THR A 82 13.14 4.90 18.73
C THR A 82 12.26 4.29 17.65
N ILE A 83 12.00 5.00 16.55
CA ILE A 83 11.28 4.48 15.38
C ILE A 83 12.01 3.27 14.79
N PHE A 84 13.31 3.38 14.47
CA PHE A 84 14.07 2.25 13.90
C PHE A 84 14.23 1.10 14.89
N LYS A 85 14.35 1.37 16.18
CA LYS A 85 14.32 0.33 17.20
C LYS A 85 13.01 -0.44 17.18
N SER A 86 11.88 0.26 17.10
CA SER A 86 10.55 -0.37 16.99
C SER A 86 10.44 -1.23 15.74
N TYR A 87 11.02 -0.80 14.62
CA TYR A 87 11.03 -1.61 13.38
C TYR A 87 11.82 -2.88 13.54
N VAL A 88 13.02 -2.82 14.16
CA VAL A 88 13.81 -4.01 14.46
C VAL A 88 13.04 -4.98 15.34
N GLU A 89 12.43 -4.50 16.42
CA GLU A 89 11.65 -5.31 17.37
C GLU A 89 10.42 -5.96 16.69
N TYR A 90 9.76 -5.24 15.78
CA TYR A 90 8.61 -5.76 15.03
C TYR A 90 9.03 -6.91 14.11
N GLU A 91 10.05 -6.70 13.29
CA GLU A 91 10.56 -7.70 12.36
C GLU A 91 11.11 -8.94 13.09
N GLU A 92 11.89 -8.74 14.17
CA GLU A 92 12.41 -9.86 14.97
C GLU A 92 11.29 -10.72 15.59
N LYS A 93 10.13 -10.13 15.91
CA LYS A 93 8.96 -10.86 16.42
C LYS A 93 8.30 -11.71 15.34
N LEU A 94 8.30 -11.27 14.08
CA LEU A 94 7.69 -11.99 12.96
C LEU A 94 8.47 -13.27 12.60
N ILE A 95 9.80 -13.30 12.78
CA ILE A 95 10.65 -14.45 12.41
C ILE A 95 10.19 -15.76 13.07
N PRO A 96 10.10 -15.89 14.42
CA PRO A 96 9.62 -17.12 15.06
C PRO A 96 8.15 -17.40 14.75
N HIS A 97 7.33 -16.37 14.52
CA HIS A 97 5.93 -16.50 14.16
C HIS A 97 5.78 -17.24 12.83
N TYR A 98 6.34 -16.72 11.72
CA TYR A 98 6.27 -17.34 10.41
C TYR A 98 6.93 -18.73 10.35
N ASN A 99 8.03 -18.97 11.07
CA ASN A 99 8.63 -20.28 11.15
C ASN A 99 7.71 -21.31 11.81
N ALA A 100 7.04 -20.94 12.91
CA ALA A 100 6.09 -21.84 13.60
C ALA A 100 4.87 -22.17 12.70
N GLU A 101 4.38 -21.21 11.94
CA GLU A 101 3.28 -21.41 11.00
C GLU A 101 3.72 -22.27 9.81
N ALA A 102 4.91 -22.04 9.27
CA ALA A 102 5.49 -22.87 8.22
C ALA A 102 5.63 -24.34 8.65
N ASP A 103 5.96 -24.59 9.93
CA ASP A 103 6.05 -25.96 10.45
C ASP A 103 4.67 -26.62 10.64
N ALA A 104 3.63 -25.84 10.88
CA ALA A 104 2.25 -26.31 11.01
C ALA A 104 1.54 -26.58 9.68
N VAL A 105 2.07 -26.06 8.55
CA VAL A 105 1.47 -26.17 7.22
C VAL A 105 2.10 -27.33 6.44
N GLU A 106 1.25 -28.21 5.87
CA GLU A 106 1.69 -29.36 5.07
C GLU A 106 1.95 -28.99 3.60
N ASN A 107 1.24 -27.98 3.06
CA ASN A 107 1.39 -27.57 1.67
C ASN A 107 2.78 -26.95 1.44
N PRO A 108 3.63 -27.54 0.58
CA PRO A 108 5.03 -27.11 0.44
C PRO A 108 5.16 -25.71 -0.20
N HIS A 109 4.17 -25.29 -0.99
CA HIS A 109 4.17 -23.94 -1.57
C HIS A 109 3.92 -22.87 -0.48
N ILE A 110 2.90 -23.07 0.34
CA ILE A 110 2.57 -22.16 1.45
C ILE A 110 3.71 -22.13 2.47
N LYS A 111 4.21 -23.32 2.85
CA LYS A 111 5.39 -23.43 3.73
C LYS A 111 6.57 -22.61 3.24
N ARG A 112 6.87 -22.67 1.94
CA ARG A 112 7.96 -21.90 1.35
C ARG A 112 7.72 -20.40 1.40
N VAL A 113 6.48 -19.93 1.22
CA VAL A 113 6.14 -18.51 1.33
C VAL A 113 6.38 -18.01 2.75
N LEU A 114 5.83 -18.67 3.76
CA LEU A 114 6.03 -18.33 5.18
C LEU A 114 7.51 -18.38 5.61
N GLN A 115 8.28 -19.38 5.14
CA GLN A 115 9.72 -19.43 5.41
C GLN A 115 10.49 -18.28 4.75
N ARG A 116 10.04 -17.81 3.59
CA ARG A 116 10.62 -16.68 2.90
C ARG A 116 10.32 -15.38 3.65
N GLU A 117 9.10 -15.19 4.11
CA GLU A 117 8.72 -14.03 4.94
C GLU A 117 9.55 -13.98 6.22
N ALA A 118 9.71 -15.11 6.94
CA ALA A 118 10.60 -15.19 8.09
C ALA A 118 12.06 -14.79 7.78
N TRP A 119 12.58 -15.21 6.63
CA TRP A 119 13.94 -14.89 6.21
C TRP A 119 14.08 -13.42 5.80
N GLU A 120 13.10 -12.85 5.10
CA GLU A 120 13.11 -11.46 4.68
C GLU A 120 12.92 -10.52 5.87
N SER A 121 12.07 -10.85 6.86
CA SER A 121 12.01 -10.12 8.15
C SER A 121 13.36 -10.07 8.87
N ALA A 122 14.14 -11.16 8.86
CA ALA A 122 15.49 -11.15 9.43
C ALA A 122 16.45 -10.22 8.67
N ILE A 123 16.27 -10.04 7.36
CA ILE A 123 17.02 -9.08 6.55
C ILE A 123 16.58 -7.66 6.89
N HIS A 124 15.27 -7.42 7.00
CA HIS A 124 14.69 -6.10 7.34
C HIS A 124 15.19 -5.62 8.69
N ALA A 125 15.11 -6.45 9.73
CA ALA A 125 15.63 -6.14 11.06
C ALA A 125 17.11 -5.69 11.01
N ARG A 126 17.98 -6.45 10.31
CA ARG A 126 19.41 -6.09 10.14
C ARG A 126 19.60 -4.81 9.37
N LYS A 127 18.77 -4.54 8.35
CA LYS A 127 18.85 -3.30 7.56
C LYS A 127 18.44 -2.11 8.41
N PHE A 128 17.33 -2.19 9.15
CA PHE A 128 16.89 -1.13 10.06
C PHE A 128 17.89 -0.86 11.17
N GLN A 129 18.46 -1.90 11.77
CA GLN A 129 19.53 -1.77 12.75
C GLN A 129 20.76 -1.02 12.17
N ARG A 130 21.17 -1.38 10.93
CA ARG A 130 22.29 -0.74 10.25
C ARG A 130 22.01 0.72 9.88
N ILE A 131 20.76 1.03 9.45
CA ILE A 131 20.35 2.40 9.13
C ILE A 131 20.35 3.23 10.39
N GLY A 132 19.67 2.80 11.46
CA GLY A 132 19.63 3.49 12.75
C GLY A 132 21.03 3.76 13.33
N GLY A 133 21.95 2.78 13.20
CA GLY A 133 23.33 2.90 13.65
C GLY A 133 24.22 3.85 12.82
N LYS A 134 23.75 4.32 11.65
CA LYS A 134 24.49 5.27 10.80
C LYS A 134 23.99 6.71 10.89
N LEU A 135 22.88 6.96 11.58
CA LEU A 135 22.37 8.30 11.77
C LEU A 135 23.35 9.15 12.56
N SER A 136 23.54 10.42 12.16
CA SER A 136 24.22 11.39 13.01
C SER A 136 23.40 11.64 14.29
N ALA A 137 24.02 12.20 15.32
CA ALA A 137 23.31 12.51 16.58
C ALA A 137 22.10 13.43 16.35
N GLU A 138 22.22 14.39 15.44
CA GLU A 138 21.14 15.31 15.06
C GLU A 138 20.01 14.58 14.30
N GLN A 139 20.35 13.78 13.31
CA GLN A 139 19.37 12.95 12.57
C GLN A 139 18.65 11.97 13.50
N ALA A 140 19.40 11.34 14.41
CA ALA A 140 18.86 10.35 15.34
C ALA A 140 17.85 10.94 16.33
N ALA A 141 18.07 12.16 16.79
CA ALA A 141 17.19 12.87 17.72
C ALA A 141 15.98 13.53 17.02
N GLY A 142 16.10 13.88 15.74
CA GLY A 142 15.05 14.54 14.97
C GLY A 142 13.92 13.60 14.57
N LEU A 143 12.85 14.19 14.05
CA LEU A 143 11.72 13.51 13.42
C LEU A 143 11.69 13.83 11.92
N PRO A 144 11.15 12.93 11.09
CA PRO A 144 10.92 13.22 9.69
C PRO A 144 9.80 14.26 9.51
N GLY A 145 9.84 15.02 8.42
CA GLY A 145 8.79 15.96 8.02
C GLY A 145 9.36 17.16 7.26
N GLY A 146 8.53 17.73 6.40
CA GLY A 146 8.82 18.94 5.60
C GLY A 146 8.29 20.21 6.24
N GLU A 147 8.57 21.35 5.61
CA GLU A 147 7.99 22.65 5.95
C GLU A 147 6.69 22.85 5.20
N ARG A 148 5.68 23.43 5.87
CA ARG A 148 4.37 23.65 5.29
C ARG A 148 4.39 24.82 4.31
N GLU A 149 4.01 24.55 3.06
CA GLU A 149 3.85 25.55 2.00
C GLU A 149 2.38 25.71 1.58
N LEU A 150 1.59 24.63 1.61
CA LEU A 150 0.20 24.62 1.18
C LEU A 150 -0.77 24.95 2.33
N PRO A 151 -1.91 25.61 2.03
CA PRO A 151 -2.98 25.87 2.99
C PRO A 151 -3.57 24.59 3.57
N GLN A 152 -4.03 24.62 4.84
CA GLN A 152 -4.56 23.45 5.53
C GLN A 152 -5.77 22.83 4.83
N ASP A 153 -6.70 23.64 4.36
CA ASP A 153 -7.92 23.18 3.66
C ASP A 153 -7.59 22.48 2.34
N PHE A 154 -6.54 22.94 1.66
CA PHE A 154 -6.04 22.27 0.46
C PHE A 154 -5.37 20.93 0.78
N LEU A 155 -4.53 20.90 1.82
CA LEU A 155 -3.90 19.65 2.31
C LEU A 155 -4.95 18.63 2.78
N ASP A 156 -6.04 19.08 3.40
CA ASP A 156 -7.16 18.19 3.80
C ASP A 156 -7.85 17.57 2.56
N ARG A 157 -7.88 18.27 1.42
CA ARG A 157 -8.37 17.71 0.15
C ARG A 157 -7.41 16.69 -0.44
N LEU A 158 -6.10 16.98 -0.48
CA LEU A 158 -5.09 16.01 -0.91
C LEU A 158 -5.11 14.75 -0.04
N GLN A 159 -5.25 14.90 1.28
CA GLN A 159 -5.37 13.78 2.21
C GLN A 159 -6.59 12.88 1.92
N LYS A 160 -7.72 13.46 1.48
CA LYS A 160 -8.89 12.68 1.03
C LYS A 160 -8.59 11.89 -0.23
N GLU A 161 -7.80 12.44 -1.16
CA GLU A 161 -7.39 11.69 -2.36
C GLU A 161 -6.40 10.57 -2.00
N VAL A 162 -5.49 10.75 -1.03
CA VAL A 162 -4.66 9.67 -0.47
C VAL A 162 -5.55 8.51 0.02
N ALA A 163 -6.56 8.79 0.85
CA ALA A 163 -7.48 7.78 1.35
C ALA A 163 -8.31 7.12 0.24
N SER A 164 -8.79 7.91 -0.74
CA SER A 164 -9.58 7.41 -1.88
C SER A 164 -8.75 6.49 -2.76
N LYS A 165 -7.53 6.90 -3.14
CA LYS A 165 -6.65 6.09 -4.00
C LYS A 165 -6.18 4.81 -3.31
N ASN A 166 -5.92 4.86 -2.00
CA ASN A 166 -5.63 3.66 -1.24
C ASN A 166 -6.78 2.65 -1.30
N ARG A 167 -8.02 3.10 -1.08
CA ARG A 167 -9.21 2.24 -1.17
C ARG A 167 -9.40 1.68 -2.58
N GLU A 168 -9.29 2.50 -3.63
CA GLU A 168 -9.40 2.06 -5.02
C GLU A 168 -8.33 1.01 -5.36
N MET A 169 -7.08 1.25 -4.99
CA MET A 169 -5.97 0.31 -5.16
C MET A 169 -6.26 -1.04 -4.48
N LEU A 170 -6.62 -1.01 -3.20
CA LEU A 170 -6.91 -2.22 -2.44
C LEU A 170 -8.12 -2.99 -2.98
N GLN A 171 -9.14 -2.28 -3.49
CA GLN A 171 -10.29 -2.92 -4.15
C GLN A 171 -9.87 -3.68 -5.42
N HIS A 172 -8.98 -3.08 -6.24
CA HIS A 172 -8.45 -3.75 -7.43
C HIS A 172 -7.58 -4.96 -7.06
N VAL A 173 -6.70 -4.81 -6.06
CA VAL A 173 -5.87 -5.90 -5.52
C VAL A 173 -6.74 -7.06 -5.02
N ARG A 174 -7.76 -6.77 -4.20
CA ARG A 174 -8.72 -7.77 -3.73
C ARG A 174 -9.40 -8.49 -4.89
N ASN A 175 -9.90 -7.74 -5.87
CA ASN A 175 -10.60 -8.30 -7.02
C ASN A 175 -9.65 -9.16 -7.89
N ALA A 176 -8.39 -8.74 -8.10
CA ALA A 176 -7.38 -9.53 -8.78
C ALA A 176 -7.16 -10.89 -8.10
N TRP A 177 -7.08 -10.94 -6.78
CA TRP A 177 -6.89 -12.19 -6.02
C TRP A 177 -8.12 -13.09 -6.02
N VAL A 178 -9.32 -12.52 -5.94
CA VAL A 178 -10.58 -13.29 -5.90
C VAL A 178 -10.96 -13.84 -7.29
N PHE A 179 -10.73 -13.05 -8.33
CA PHE A 179 -11.05 -13.45 -9.72
C PHE A 179 -9.87 -14.10 -10.46
N GLN A 180 -8.83 -14.55 -9.78
CA GLN A 180 -7.59 -15.07 -10.37
C GLN A 180 -7.75 -16.34 -11.23
N LYS A 181 -8.90 -17.00 -11.21
CA LYS A 181 -9.22 -18.11 -12.14
C LYS A 181 -9.22 -17.65 -13.60
N ASP A 182 -9.53 -16.39 -13.86
CA ASP A 182 -9.31 -15.71 -15.13
C ASP A 182 -8.00 -14.92 -15.05
N ALA A 183 -6.92 -15.53 -15.49
CA ALA A 183 -5.58 -14.97 -15.38
C ALA A 183 -5.40 -13.61 -16.09
N LEU A 184 -6.12 -13.40 -17.22
CA LEU A 184 -6.07 -12.13 -17.94
C LEU A 184 -6.72 -11.00 -17.12
N ILE A 185 -7.90 -11.26 -16.58
CA ILE A 185 -8.62 -10.30 -15.73
C ILE A 185 -7.83 -10.00 -14.46
N ALA A 186 -7.31 -11.03 -13.80
CA ALA A 186 -6.51 -10.85 -12.59
C ALA A 186 -5.27 -9.98 -12.85
N TRP A 187 -4.58 -10.22 -13.97
CA TRP A 187 -3.43 -9.43 -14.36
C TRP A 187 -3.81 -7.96 -14.62
N GLN A 188 -4.88 -7.71 -15.37
CA GLN A 188 -5.31 -6.35 -15.70
C GLN A 188 -5.81 -5.58 -14.47
N LEU A 189 -6.55 -6.23 -13.55
CA LEU A 189 -6.93 -5.62 -12.28
C LEU A 189 -5.71 -5.30 -11.41
N MET A 190 -4.68 -6.15 -11.43
CA MET A 190 -3.44 -5.88 -10.72
C MET A 190 -2.65 -4.72 -11.36
N ASP A 191 -2.61 -4.63 -12.70
CA ASP A 191 -1.98 -3.52 -13.41
C ASP A 191 -2.65 -2.19 -13.09
N GLN A 192 -3.99 -2.16 -13.04
CA GLN A 192 -4.72 -0.98 -12.58
C GLN A 192 -4.47 -0.64 -11.11
N ALA A 193 -4.33 -1.64 -10.23
CA ALA A 193 -3.91 -1.40 -8.85
C ALA A 193 -2.53 -0.72 -8.79
N MET A 194 -1.59 -1.12 -9.65
CA MET A 194 -0.28 -0.47 -9.76
C MET A 194 -0.37 0.98 -10.25
N GLY A 195 -1.31 1.28 -11.16
CA GLY A 195 -1.64 2.65 -11.57
C GLY A 195 -2.13 3.49 -10.39
N LYS A 196 -3.09 2.96 -9.62
CA LYS A 196 -3.61 3.61 -8.41
C LYS A 196 -2.53 3.83 -7.34
N MET A 197 -1.60 2.90 -7.20
CA MET A 197 -0.48 3.03 -6.26
C MET A 197 0.42 4.22 -6.62
N LYS A 198 0.69 4.47 -7.92
CA LYS A 198 1.46 5.64 -8.37
C LYS A 198 0.73 6.94 -8.05
N GLN A 199 -0.59 6.99 -8.34
CA GLN A 199 -1.42 8.15 -8.01
C GLN A 199 -1.47 8.42 -6.49
N LEU A 200 -1.60 7.34 -5.68
CA LEU A 200 -1.53 7.40 -4.23
C LEU A 200 -0.20 8.01 -3.76
N ALA A 201 0.93 7.56 -4.33
CA ALA A 201 2.25 8.03 -3.96
C ALA A 201 2.38 9.55 -4.20
N HIS A 202 1.99 10.05 -5.36
CA HIS A 202 2.04 11.49 -5.67
C HIS A 202 1.30 12.34 -4.63
N PHE A 203 0.05 11.99 -4.29
CA PHE A 203 -0.71 12.75 -3.28
C PHE A 203 -0.12 12.61 -1.87
N ALA A 204 0.40 11.43 -1.53
CA ALA A 204 1.00 11.19 -0.22
C ALA A 204 2.34 11.93 -0.05
N GLU A 205 3.12 12.04 -1.12
CA GLU A 205 4.35 12.84 -1.19
C GLU A 205 4.06 14.32 -0.99
N ASP A 206 3.10 14.89 -1.76
CA ASP A 206 2.68 16.29 -1.61
C ASP A 206 2.23 16.60 -0.16
N VAL A 207 1.49 15.68 0.49
CA VAL A 207 1.07 15.81 1.90
C VAL A 207 2.26 15.73 2.84
N ALA A 208 3.19 14.78 2.64
CA ALA A 208 4.36 14.55 3.49
C ALA A 208 5.38 15.68 3.38
N GLU A 209 5.64 16.22 2.20
CA GLU A 209 6.51 17.37 1.96
C GLU A 209 6.04 18.62 2.72
N ASN A 210 4.74 18.73 2.96
CA ASN A 210 4.15 19.79 3.79
C ASN A 210 4.14 19.47 5.31
N GLY A 211 4.91 18.48 5.76
CA GLY A 211 5.07 18.11 7.16
C GLY A 211 3.84 17.44 7.78
N ILE A 212 2.90 16.96 6.95
CA ILE A 212 1.71 16.23 7.42
C ILE A 212 1.90 14.74 7.18
N THR A 213 1.61 13.95 8.20
CA THR A 213 1.63 12.49 8.07
C THR A 213 0.48 12.01 7.18
N PRO A 214 0.76 11.36 6.03
CA PRO A 214 -0.28 10.74 5.22
C PRO A 214 -1.05 9.69 6.05
N THR A 215 -2.38 9.72 5.96
CA THR A 215 -3.25 8.79 6.69
C THR A 215 -4.11 8.00 5.72
N PHE A 216 -4.31 6.74 6.04
CA PHE A 216 -5.12 5.80 5.28
C PHE A 216 -6.34 5.42 6.10
N GLU A 217 -7.52 5.67 5.56
CA GLU A 217 -8.75 5.23 6.22
C GLU A 217 -8.91 3.71 6.04
N PRO A 218 -8.99 2.94 7.13
CA PRO A 218 -9.24 1.51 7.04
C PRO A 218 -10.69 1.25 6.62
N GLY A 219 -10.88 0.31 5.71
CA GLY A 219 -12.22 -0.15 5.33
C GLY A 219 -12.71 0.36 3.98
N GLY A 220 -13.99 0.11 3.71
CA GLY A 220 -14.63 0.47 2.44
C GLY A 220 -14.31 -0.49 1.28
N ILE A 221 -13.60 -1.61 1.53
CA ILE A 221 -13.37 -2.65 0.52
C ILE A 221 -14.59 -3.55 0.45
N GLU A 222 -15.21 -3.60 -0.73
CA GLU A 222 -16.44 -4.33 -0.95
C GLU A 222 -16.19 -5.79 -1.32
N LYS A 223 -16.97 -6.70 -0.73
CA LYS A 223 -16.93 -8.13 -1.07
C LYS A 223 -17.76 -8.42 -2.32
N ILE A 224 -17.24 -7.99 -3.47
CA ILE A 224 -17.89 -8.23 -4.75
C ILE A 224 -17.61 -9.67 -5.20
N THR A 225 -18.66 -10.40 -5.54
CA THR A 225 -18.57 -11.82 -5.96
C THR A 225 -18.79 -12.04 -7.46
N ALA A 226 -19.33 -11.05 -8.18
CA ALA A 226 -19.52 -11.08 -9.61
C ALA A 226 -18.51 -10.16 -10.31
N LEU A 227 -17.78 -10.71 -11.29
CA LEU A 227 -16.75 -9.96 -12.03
C LEU A 227 -17.35 -8.76 -12.78
N GLU A 228 -18.50 -8.92 -13.41
CA GLU A 228 -19.18 -7.84 -14.13
C GLU A 228 -19.46 -6.64 -13.19
N THR A 229 -19.99 -6.92 -12.00
CA THR A 229 -20.22 -5.90 -10.97
C THR A 229 -18.93 -5.20 -10.56
N ALA A 230 -17.82 -5.96 -10.43
CA ALA A 230 -16.53 -5.41 -10.08
C ALA A 230 -16.01 -4.44 -11.16
N LEU A 231 -16.16 -4.78 -12.44
CA LEU A 231 -15.72 -3.95 -13.56
C LEU A 231 -16.57 -2.68 -13.71
N VAL A 232 -17.91 -2.80 -13.56
CA VAL A 232 -18.81 -1.63 -13.57
C VAL A 232 -18.46 -0.65 -12.47
N LYS A 233 -18.32 -1.15 -11.24
CA LYS A 233 -17.98 -0.32 -10.10
C LYS A 233 -16.60 0.34 -10.25
N ALA A 234 -15.60 -0.40 -10.73
CA ALA A 234 -14.28 0.16 -10.99
C ALA A 234 -14.33 1.36 -11.95
N ARG A 235 -15.16 1.28 -13.01
CA ARG A 235 -15.36 2.40 -13.94
C ARG A 235 -16.06 3.60 -13.30
N GLU A 236 -17.05 3.35 -12.47
CA GLU A 236 -17.74 4.41 -11.72
C GLU A 236 -16.77 5.14 -10.78
N ASP A 237 -15.95 4.38 -10.04
CA ASP A 237 -14.95 4.93 -9.13
C ASP A 237 -13.88 5.76 -9.87
N VAL A 238 -13.38 5.29 -11.03
CA VAL A 238 -12.45 6.05 -11.89
C VAL A 238 -13.10 7.34 -12.39
N SER A 239 -14.35 7.28 -12.85
CA SER A 239 -15.07 8.47 -13.35
C SER A 239 -15.27 9.51 -12.25
N ALA A 240 -15.64 9.08 -11.04
CA ALA A 240 -15.82 9.96 -9.90
C ALA A 240 -14.49 10.59 -9.42
N ALA A 241 -13.41 9.81 -9.40
CA ALA A 241 -12.08 10.29 -9.06
C ALA A 241 -11.59 11.34 -10.07
N ARG A 242 -11.75 11.05 -11.36
CA ARG A 242 -11.38 11.97 -12.44
C ARG A 242 -12.07 13.34 -12.31
N GLN A 243 -13.34 13.37 -11.94
CA GLN A 243 -14.05 14.63 -11.73
C GLN A 243 -13.43 15.43 -10.57
N ARG A 244 -13.11 14.80 -9.46
CA ARG A 244 -12.45 15.45 -8.32
C ARG A 244 -11.06 15.96 -8.67
N HIS A 245 -10.28 15.20 -9.48
CA HIS A 245 -8.95 15.62 -9.91
C HIS A 245 -8.98 16.77 -10.92
N LEU A 246 -10.01 16.87 -11.76
CA LEU A 246 -10.23 18.06 -12.60
C LEU A 246 -10.48 19.29 -11.73
N GLU A 247 -11.32 19.20 -10.70
CA GLU A 247 -11.58 20.29 -9.77
C GLU A 247 -10.32 20.71 -9.00
N LEU A 248 -9.51 19.73 -8.53
CA LEU A 248 -8.22 20.01 -7.90
C LEU A 248 -7.25 20.69 -8.88
N ARG A 249 -7.18 20.21 -10.12
CA ARG A 249 -6.27 20.73 -11.15
C ARG A 249 -6.62 22.18 -11.52
N GLU A 250 -7.89 22.54 -11.54
CA GLU A 250 -8.38 23.91 -11.85
C GLU A 250 -8.34 24.86 -10.64
N ASP A 251 -8.08 24.33 -9.44
CA ASP A 251 -8.00 25.12 -8.22
C ASP A 251 -6.88 26.18 -8.29
N GLN A 252 -7.15 27.37 -7.77
CA GLN A 252 -6.19 28.48 -7.79
C GLN A 252 -4.92 28.16 -6.99
N GLU A 253 -5.02 27.35 -5.94
CA GLU A 253 -3.84 26.94 -5.16
C GLU A 253 -2.97 25.99 -5.97
N SER A 254 -3.54 24.97 -6.61
CA SER A 254 -2.81 24.06 -7.50
C SER A 254 -2.03 24.81 -8.58
N GLN A 255 -2.63 25.84 -9.18
CA GLN A 255 -2.02 26.62 -10.25
C GLN A 255 -0.76 27.40 -9.83
N LYS A 256 -0.51 27.56 -8.53
CA LYS A 256 0.73 28.16 -8.01
C LYS A 256 1.88 27.17 -7.94
N HIS A 257 1.61 25.87 -8.01
CA HIS A 257 2.57 24.78 -7.81
C HIS A 257 2.68 23.91 -9.07
N ALA A 258 3.67 24.20 -9.92
CA ALA A 258 3.84 23.54 -11.22
C ALA A 258 4.00 22.00 -11.10
N GLY A 259 4.67 21.51 -10.05
CA GLY A 259 4.82 20.08 -9.78
C GLY A 259 3.47 19.41 -9.54
N LEU A 260 2.65 19.99 -8.67
CA LEU A 260 1.31 19.49 -8.38
C LEU A 260 0.41 19.47 -9.62
N VAL A 261 0.43 20.54 -10.44
CA VAL A 261 -0.31 20.58 -11.72
C VAL A 261 0.14 19.45 -12.64
N THR A 262 1.44 19.21 -12.74
CA THR A 262 2.00 18.11 -13.55
C THR A 262 1.52 16.73 -13.04
N ASN A 263 1.56 16.51 -11.74
CA ASN A 263 1.08 15.25 -11.12
C ASN A 263 -0.42 15.04 -11.38
N LEU A 264 -1.23 16.10 -11.28
CA LEU A 264 -2.68 16.04 -11.59
C LEU A 264 -2.93 15.77 -13.07
N ASP A 265 -2.19 16.40 -13.98
CA ASP A 265 -2.31 16.15 -15.42
C ASP A 265 -1.95 14.70 -15.78
N LEU A 266 -0.90 14.13 -15.18
CA LEU A 266 -0.53 12.72 -15.34
C LEU A 266 -1.58 11.78 -14.75
N THR A 267 -2.14 12.13 -13.60
CA THR A 267 -3.22 11.36 -12.95
C THR A 267 -4.46 11.30 -13.84
N LEU A 268 -4.88 12.43 -14.42
CA LEU A 268 -6.02 12.52 -15.33
C LEU A 268 -5.82 11.69 -16.61
N GLN A 269 -4.60 11.73 -17.19
CA GLN A 269 -4.27 10.90 -18.35
C GLN A 269 -4.32 9.40 -18.03
N GLN A 270 -3.81 9.01 -16.86
CA GLN A 270 -3.87 7.63 -16.40
C GLN A 270 -5.32 7.16 -16.18
N GLU A 271 -6.19 8.00 -15.63
CA GLU A 271 -7.61 7.69 -15.41
C GLU A 271 -8.39 7.55 -16.72
N ASP A 272 -8.08 8.36 -17.74
CA ASP A 272 -8.64 8.21 -19.07
C ASP A 272 -8.27 6.85 -19.68
N TYR A 273 -7.01 6.42 -19.54
CA TYR A 273 -6.53 5.11 -19.97
C TYR A 273 -7.24 3.97 -19.21
N GLU A 274 -7.27 4.01 -17.90
CA GLU A 274 -7.91 3.01 -17.03
C GLU A 274 -9.41 2.85 -17.33
N SER A 275 -10.11 3.95 -17.54
CA SER A 275 -11.54 3.94 -17.91
C SER A 275 -11.78 3.25 -19.24
N ALA A 276 -10.93 3.51 -20.25
CA ALA A 276 -11.01 2.86 -21.57
C ALA A 276 -10.76 1.35 -21.45
N GLU A 277 -9.71 0.95 -20.75
CA GLU A 277 -9.33 -0.45 -20.54
C GLU A 277 -10.44 -1.24 -19.80
N LEU A 278 -10.99 -0.71 -18.71
CA LEU A 278 -12.12 -1.32 -18.00
C LEU A 278 -13.37 -1.46 -18.91
N GLY A 279 -13.58 -0.49 -19.81
CA GLY A 279 -14.64 -0.55 -20.81
C GLY A 279 -14.46 -1.70 -21.78
N ASP A 280 -13.25 -1.95 -22.24
CA ASP A 280 -12.94 -3.03 -23.18
C ASP A 280 -13.00 -4.40 -22.48
N LEU A 281 -12.55 -4.50 -21.22
CA LEU A 281 -12.72 -5.70 -20.41
C LEU A 281 -14.19 -6.09 -20.21
N ALA A 282 -15.04 -5.12 -19.90
CA ALA A 282 -16.46 -5.35 -19.72
C ALA A 282 -17.13 -5.88 -21.01
N LYS A 283 -16.76 -5.32 -22.17
CA LYS A 283 -17.27 -5.80 -23.48
C LYS A 283 -16.80 -7.21 -23.82
N ALA A 284 -15.56 -7.55 -23.49
CA ALA A 284 -15.00 -8.87 -23.79
C ALA A 284 -15.63 -10.01 -22.97
N LYS A 285 -16.36 -9.68 -21.90
CA LYS A 285 -17.01 -10.63 -20.98
C LYS A 285 -18.55 -10.65 -21.09
N SER A 286 -19.15 -9.71 -21.83
CA SER A 286 -20.58 -9.70 -22.20
C SER A 286 -20.83 -10.56 -23.45
#